data_a2fe95e506223171964f8b4bccd12e8f
#
_entry.id   a2fe95e506223171964f8b4bccd12e8f
#
_cell.length_a   1.000
_cell.length_b   1.000
_cell.length_c   1.000
_cell.angle_alpha   90.00
_cell.angle_beta   90.00
_cell.angle_gamma   90.00
#
_symmetry.space_group_name_H-M   'P 1'
#
loop_
_entity.id
_entity.type
_entity.pdbx_description
1 polymer ?
#
loop_
_entity_poly.entity_id
_entity_poly.type
_entity_poly.pdbx_seq_one_letter_code
_entity_poly.pdbx_strand_id
1 'polypeptide(L)'
;ILTGSFNNSEQFDKMKLDNIDFPYAEHVNTICNDKIINLPEDFKGIFMVEESYYTSNGNTHASPHLFLFTQEENGIKLTSYEVPNGYDKNTFTYKDLKEIDYNELRVSEKFTPALYIEKDGVWEGGSTSMFSPVLKFTLFERFSEEYLEVSETMEVRGKRTFGYDEPIIYKRL
;
A
#
# COMPACT_ATOMS: atom_id res chain seq x y z
N ILE A 1 -5.24 3.96 12.19
CA ILE A 1 -4.89 5.11 11.32
C ILE A 1 -5.08 4.73 9.85
N LEU A 2 -4.47 3.64 9.35
CA LEU A 2 -4.52 3.29 7.92
C LEU A 2 -5.80 2.58 7.46
N THR A 3 -6.68 2.15 8.35
CA THR A 3 -7.93 1.45 7.98
C THR A 3 -9.01 2.41 7.51
N GLY A 4 -9.82 1.99 6.53
CA GLY A 4 -10.93 2.75 5.98
C GLY A 4 -10.76 3.05 4.50
N SER A 5 -11.56 3.99 4.00
CA SER A 5 -11.54 4.43 2.62
C SER A 5 -10.92 5.81 2.50
N PHE A 6 -10.15 6.00 1.45
CA PHE A 6 -9.40 7.24 1.19
C PHE A 6 -9.46 7.55 -0.30
N ASN A 7 -9.45 8.84 -0.65
CA ASN A 7 -9.23 9.27 -2.02
C ASN A 7 -8.45 10.59 -2.09
N ASN A 8 -7.99 10.95 -3.28
CA ASN A 8 -7.27 12.18 -3.54
C ASN A 8 -8.12 13.23 -4.29
N SER A 9 -9.44 13.22 -4.15
CA SER A 9 -10.34 14.08 -4.92
C SER A 9 -9.96 15.56 -4.87
N GLU A 10 -9.61 16.10 -3.70
CA GLU A 10 -9.22 17.52 -3.56
C GLU A 10 -7.95 17.84 -4.36
N GLN A 11 -6.93 16.97 -4.29
CA GLN A 11 -5.71 17.14 -5.06
C GLN A 11 -5.97 16.98 -6.56
N PHE A 12 -6.74 15.98 -6.94
CA PHE A 12 -7.10 15.72 -8.34
C PHE A 12 -7.83 16.91 -8.98
N ASP A 13 -8.82 17.48 -8.27
CA ASP A 13 -9.57 18.64 -8.76
C ASP A 13 -8.66 19.88 -8.91
N LYS A 14 -7.76 20.11 -7.95
CA LYS A 14 -6.77 21.19 -8.04
C LYS A 14 -5.84 21.00 -9.24
N MET A 15 -5.26 19.81 -9.41
CA MET A 15 -4.37 19.51 -10.53
C MET A 15 -5.07 19.70 -11.89
N LYS A 16 -6.34 19.29 -11.96
CA LYS A 16 -7.17 19.50 -13.16
C LYS A 16 -7.39 20.98 -13.46
N LEU A 17 -7.62 21.82 -12.46
CA LEU A 17 -7.74 23.26 -12.66
C LEU A 17 -6.43 23.89 -13.16
N ASP A 18 -5.30 23.39 -12.71
CA ASP A 18 -3.96 23.82 -13.12
C ASP A 18 -3.51 23.20 -14.46
N ASN A 19 -4.36 22.40 -15.12
CA ASN A 19 -4.07 21.64 -16.34
C ASN A 19 -2.88 20.68 -16.20
N ILE A 20 -2.69 20.12 -15.00
CA ILE A 20 -1.69 19.11 -14.72
C ILE A 20 -2.32 17.72 -14.84
N ASP A 21 -1.70 16.84 -15.63
CA ASP A 21 -2.12 15.44 -15.74
C ASP A 21 -1.75 14.69 -14.47
N PHE A 22 -2.76 14.33 -13.70
CA PHE A 22 -2.59 13.64 -12.42
C PHE A 22 -3.69 12.58 -12.25
N PRO A 23 -3.41 11.41 -11.65
CA PRO A 23 -4.41 10.36 -11.53
C PRO A 23 -5.42 10.69 -10.42
N TYR A 24 -6.67 10.25 -10.63
CA TYR A 24 -7.57 10.04 -9.50
C TYR A 24 -7.23 8.69 -8.85
N ALA A 25 -7.11 8.69 -7.55
CA ALA A 25 -6.66 7.51 -6.81
C ALA A 25 -7.50 7.26 -5.56
N GLU A 26 -7.70 5.99 -5.24
CA GLU A 26 -8.46 5.53 -4.08
C GLU A 26 -7.74 4.39 -3.38
N HIS A 27 -7.84 4.34 -2.06
CA HIS A 27 -7.45 3.20 -1.23
C HIS A 27 -8.62 2.74 -0.36
N VAL A 28 -8.81 1.44 -0.28
CA VAL A 28 -9.71 0.80 0.69
C VAL A 28 -8.90 -0.21 1.49
N ASN A 29 -8.72 0.08 2.77
CA ASN A 29 -7.84 -0.66 3.66
C ASN A 29 -8.65 -1.38 4.74
N THR A 30 -8.62 -2.70 4.74
CA THR A 30 -9.42 -3.52 5.66
C THR A 30 -8.55 -4.53 6.41
N ILE A 31 -8.63 -4.50 7.75
CA ILE A 31 -7.99 -5.52 8.59
C ILE A 31 -8.64 -6.87 8.30
N CYS A 32 -7.83 -7.90 8.12
CA CYS A 32 -8.29 -9.23 7.73
C CYS A 32 -7.82 -10.38 8.65
N ASN A 33 -7.37 -10.08 9.86
CA ASN A 33 -7.00 -11.11 10.84
C ASN A 33 -8.13 -12.11 11.10
N ASP A 34 -9.39 -11.66 11.03
CA ASP A 34 -10.59 -12.48 11.18
C ASP A 34 -10.78 -13.54 10.08
N LYS A 35 -10.07 -13.38 8.96
CA LYS A 35 -10.04 -14.32 7.83
C LYS A 35 -8.87 -15.32 7.91
N ILE A 36 -7.96 -15.16 8.87
CA ILE A 36 -6.75 -15.96 8.95
C ILE A 36 -6.85 -16.92 10.14
N ILE A 37 -6.88 -18.20 9.84
CA ILE A 37 -6.86 -19.27 10.85
C ILE A 37 -5.44 -19.73 11.15
N ASN A 38 -5.27 -20.42 12.27
CA ASN A 38 -3.99 -20.97 12.75
C ASN A 38 -2.93 -19.89 13.03
N LEU A 39 -3.34 -18.66 13.34
CA LEU A 39 -2.43 -17.66 13.87
C LEU A 39 -1.81 -18.18 15.17
N PRO A 40 -0.49 -17.99 15.42
CA PRO A 40 0.13 -18.28 16.69
C PRO A 40 -0.60 -17.60 17.87
N GLU A 41 -0.67 -18.25 19.04
CA GLU A 41 -1.39 -17.70 20.21
C GLU A 41 -0.86 -16.33 20.66
N ASP A 42 0.43 -16.08 20.47
CA ASP A 42 1.11 -14.83 20.81
C ASP A 42 1.24 -13.86 19.60
N PHE A 43 0.55 -14.14 18.51
CA PHE A 43 0.60 -13.31 17.32
C PHE A 43 0.05 -11.90 17.58
N LYS A 44 0.87 -10.89 17.36
CA LYS A 44 0.53 -9.48 17.60
C LYS A 44 0.46 -8.63 16.32
N GLY A 45 0.67 -9.26 15.17
CA GLY A 45 0.63 -8.57 13.88
C GLY A 45 -0.79 -8.24 13.43
N ILE A 46 -0.89 -7.30 12.53
CA ILE A 46 -2.14 -6.91 11.87
C ILE A 46 -2.01 -7.16 10.37
N PHE A 47 -2.78 -8.11 9.88
CA PHE A 47 -2.94 -8.31 8.43
C PHE A 47 -3.98 -7.36 7.88
N MET A 48 -3.68 -6.76 6.73
CA MET A 48 -4.55 -5.81 6.05
C MET A 48 -4.56 -6.09 4.55
N VAL A 49 -5.75 -6.12 3.98
CA VAL A 49 -5.93 -6.01 2.53
C VAL A 49 -5.98 -4.54 2.20
N GLU A 50 -5.10 -4.09 1.32
CA GLU A 50 -5.15 -2.79 0.70
C GLU A 50 -5.64 -2.95 -0.74
N GLU A 51 -6.74 -2.27 -1.05
CA GLU A 51 -7.30 -2.19 -2.40
C GLU A 51 -6.97 -0.80 -2.94
N SER A 52 -5.96 -0.73 -3.82
CA SER A 52 -5.56 0.52 -4.48
C SER A 52 -6.16 0.60 -5.88
N TYR A 53 -6.70 1.76 -6.22
CA TYR A 53 -7.30 2.04 -7.54
C TYR A 53 -6.73 3.34 -8.09
N TYR A 54 -6.25 3.30 -9.34
CA TYR A 54 -5.75 4.47 -10.06
C TYR A 54 -6.54 4.65 -11.35
N THR A 55 -7.14 5.82 -11.51
CA THR A 55 -7.91 6.17 -12.71
C THR A 55 -7.20 7.29 -13.47
N SER A 56 -6.81 7.01 -14.70
CA SER A 56 -6.21 7.97 -15.62
C SER A 56 -6.79 7.78 -17.02
N ASN A 57 -7.14 8.87 -17.69
CA ASN A 57 -7.71 8.84 -19.04
C ASN A 57 -8.94 7.91 -19.19
N GLY A 58 -9.77 7.83 -18.15
CA GLY A 58 -10.99 7.00 -18.14
C GLY A 58 -10.73 5.50 -17.89
N ASN A 59 -9.50 5.08 -17.67
CA ASN A 59 -9.15 3.70 -17.35
C ASN A 59 -8.78 3.58 -15.87
N THR A 60 -9.37 2.61 -15.18
CA THR A 60 -9.05 2.30 -13.77
C THR A 60 -8.21 1.03 -13.71
N HIS A 61 -7.10 1.12 -13.00
CA HIS A 61 -6.23 -0.01 -12.68
C HIS A 61 -6.32 -0.31 -11.20
N ALA A 62 -6.54 -1.57 -10.85
CA ALA A 62 -6.50 -2.06 -9.48
C ALA A 62 -5.12 -2.66 -9.17
N SER A 63 -4.63 -2.43 -7.96
CA SER A 63 -3.39 -2.99 -7.45
C SER A 63 -3.61 -3.40 -5.98
N PRO A 64 -4.19 -4.59 -5.74
CA PRO A 64 -4.44 -5.05 -4.38
C PRO A 64 -3.18 -5.62 -3.75
N HIS A 65 -3.06 -5.45 -2.44
CA HIS A 65 -1.96 -5.94 -1.63
C HIS A 65 -2.46 -6.63 -0.36
N LEU A 66 -1.69 -7.61 0.11
CA LEU A 66 -1.83 -8.18 1.44
C LEU A 66 -0.59 -7.77 2.25
N PHE A 67 -0.82 -6.98 3.29
CA PHE A 67 0.23 -6.47 4.17
C PHE A 67 0.14 -7.05 5.57
N LEU A 68 1.30 -7.23 6.20
CA LEU A 68 1.42 -7.49 7.63
C LEU A 68 2.12 -6.31 8.29
N PHE A 69 1.48 -5.72 9.29
CA PHE A 69 2.08 -4.73 10.17
C PHE A 69 2.52 -5.37 11.48
N THR A 70 3.77 -5.14 11.87
CA THR A 70 4.34 -5.63 13.14
C THR A 70 5.00 -4.51 13.89
N GLN A 71 4.91 -4.56 15.23
CA GLN A 71 5.61 -3.64 16.11
C GLN A 71 7.10 -3.97 16.11
N GLU A 72 7.94 -2.97 15.91
CA GLU A 72 9.39 -3.03 16.08
C GLU A 72 9.83 -2.14 17.25
N GLU A 73 11.08 -2.23 17.66
CA GLU A 73 11.63 -1.44 18.79
C GLU A 73 11.42 0.07 18.59
N ASN A 74 11.62 0.56 17.37
CA ASN A 74 11.58 1.99 17.03
C ASN A 74 10.49 2.37 16.05
N GLY A 75 9.46 1.53 15.85
CA GLY A 75 8.43 1.85 14.88
C GLY A 75 7.54 0.69 14.51
N ILE A 76 6.97 0.76 13.32
CA ILE A 76 6.11 -0.26 12.74
C ILE A 76 6.70 -0.71 11.41
N LYS A 77 6.82 -2.02 11.24
CA LYS A 77 7.26 -2.62 9.98
C LYS A 77 6.06 -3.10 9.18
N LEU A 78 6.03 -2.73 7.89
CA LEU A 78 5.14 -3.28 6.89
C LEU A 78 5.88 -4.34 6.09
N THR A 79 5.35 -5.55 6.08
CA THR A 79 5.83 -6.65 5.24
C THR A 79 4.79 -6.99 4.20
N SER A 80 5.16 -6.99 2.93
CA SER A 80 4.28 -7.41 1.84
C SER A 80 4.21 -8.93 1.76
N TYR A 81 3.01 -9.45 1.63
CA TYR A 81 2.74 -10.87 1.39
C TYR A 81 2.29 -11.08 -0.05
N GLU A 82 2.50 -12.27 -0.56
CA GLU A 82 1.91 -12.66 -1.83
C GLU A 82 0.39 -12.77 -1.70
N VAL A 83 -0.34 -12.43 -2.76
CA VAL A 83 -1.78 -12.69 -2.83
C VAL A 83 -2.00 -14.19 -2.65
N PRO A 84 -2.88 -14.62 -1.73
CA PRO A 84 -3.06 -16.03 -1.44
C PRO A 84 -3.45 -16.87 -2.66
N ASN A 85 -3.06 -18.13 -2.67
CA ASN A 85 -3.41 -19.05 -3.73
C ASN A 85 -4.94 -19.11 -3.96
N GLY A 86 -5.35 -19.11 -5.22
CA GLY A 86 -6.75 -19.15 -5.62
C GLY A 86 -7.39 -17.77 -5.81
N TYR A 87 -6.66 -16.68 -5.58
CA TYR A 87 -7.10 -15.31 -5.83
C TYR A 87 -6.32 -14.66 -6.97
N ASP A 88 -7.01 -13.83 -7.75
CA ASP A 88 -6.37 -13.05 -8.81
C ASP A 88 -5.66 -11.84 -8.20
N LYS A 89 -4.35 -11.73 -8.48
CA LYS A 89 -3.50 -10.65 -7.96
C LYS A 89 -3.87 -9.24 -8.44
N ASN A 90 -4.71 -9.13 -9.48
CA ASN A 90 -5.12 -7.84 -10.03
C ASN A 90 -6.52 -7.41 -9.59
N THR A 91 -7.33 -8.35 -9.04
CA THR A 91 -8.73 -8.07 -8.68
C THR A 91 -9.09 -8.49 -7.25
N PHE A 92 -8.12 -9.00 -6.50
CA PHE A 92 -8.30 -9.44 -5.13
C PHE A 92 -8.86 -8.33 -4.23
N THR A 93 -9.89 -8.64 -3.43
CA THR A 93 -10.49 -7.72 -2.46
C THR A 93 -10.70 -8.42 -1.12
N TYR A 94 -10.87 -7.64 -0.05
CA TYR A 94 -11.24 -8.20 1.25
C TYR A 94 -12.55 -9.00 1.19
N LYS A 95 -13.51 -8.57 0.37
CA LYS A 95 -14.81 -9.26 0.22
C LYS A 95 -14.67 -10.64 -0.41
N ASP A 96 -13.70 -10.82 -1.30
CA ASP A 96 -13.42 -12.10 -1.96
C ASP A 96 -12.69 -13.06 -1.02
N LEU A 97 -11.99 -12.51 -0.01
CA LEU A 97 -11.16 -13.28 0.90
C LEU A 97 -12.02 -14.20 1.77
N LYS A 98 -11.82 -15.50 1.57
CA LYS A 98 -12.35 -16.56 2.44
C LYS A 98 -11.34 -16.84 3.55
N GLU A 99 -11.64 -17.81 4.40
CA GLU A 99 -10.71 -18.27 5.42
C GLU A 99 -9.42 -18.82 4.81
N ILE A 100 -8.28 -18.36 5.31
CA ILE A 100 -6.94 -18.73 4.85
C ILE A 100 -6.12 -19.24 6.04
N ASP A 101 -5.39 -20.32 5.83
CA ASP A 101 -4.45 -20.82 6.82
C ASP A 101 -3.18 -19.94 6.84
N TYR A 102 -2.81 -19.47 8.03
CA TYR A 102 -1.58 -18.71 8.25
C TYR A 102 -0.35 -19.40 7.69
N ASN A 103 -0.29 -20.75 7.78
CA ASN A 103 0.83 -21.55 7.30
C ASN A 103 0.95 -21.59 5.76
N GLU A 104 -0.08 -21.18 5.04
CA GLU A 104 -0.08 -21.08 3.57
C GLU A 104 0.32 -19.70 3.08
N LEU A 105 0.34 -18.69 3.96
CA LEU A 105 0.74 -17.34 3.63
C LEU A 105 2.26 -17.25 3.37
N ARG A 106 2.65 -16.50 2.36
CA ARG A 106 4.03 -16.33 1.94
C ARG A 106 4.41 -14.87 1.88
N VAL A 107 5.55 -14.54 2.50
CA VAL A 107 6.16 -13.21 2.36
C VAL A 107 6.59 -13.02 0.90
N SER A 108 6.27 -11.86 0.34
CA SER A 108 6.74 -11.49 -1.00
C SER A 108 8.26 -11.28 -0.98
N GLU A 109 8.97 -11.98 -1.86
CA GLU A 109 10.40 -11.77 -2.07
C GLU A 109 10.71 -10.52 -2.91
N LYS A 110 9.68 -9.94 -3.53
CA LYS A 110 9.80 -8.79 -4.43
C LYS A 110 10.00 -7.49 -3.68
N PHE A 111 9.30 -7.31 -2.56
CA PHE A 111 9.28 -6.05 -1.81
C PHE A 111 10.13 -6.13 -0.54
N THR A 112 11.05 -5.18 -0.40
CA THR A 112 11.75 -4.94 0.86
C THR A 112 10.75 -4.39 1.88
N PRO A 113 10.70 -4.89 3.12
CA PRO A 113 9.84 -4.34 4.15
C PRO A 113 10.07 -2.85 4.38
N ALA A 114 9.00 -2.10 4.60
CA ALA A 114 9.05 -0.69 4.94
C ALA A 114 9.04 -0.53 6.47
N LEU A 115 9.81 0.43 6.98
CA LEU A 115 9.81 0.81 8.39
C LEU A 115 9.26 2.23 8.52
N TYR A 116 8.26 2.40 9.39
CA TYR A 116 7.63 3.67 9.71
C TYR A 116 7.95 4.08 11.14
N ILE A 117 8.35 5.32 11.31
CA ILE A 117 8.66 5.93 12.61
C ILE A 117 7.67 7.05 12.87
N GLU A 118 7.12 7.07 14.07
CA GLU A 118 6.19 8.13 14.51
C GLU A 118 6.94 9.32 15.07
N LYS A 119 6.51 10.51 14.66
CA LYS A 119 6.93 11.77 15.23
C LYS A 119 5.78 12.77 15.22
N ASP A 120 5.41 13.27 16.39
CA ASP A 120 4.38 14.31 16.57
C ASP A 120 3.03 13.93 15.92
N GLY A 121 2.63 12.66 16.01
CA GLY A 121 1.37 12.14 15.46
C GLY A 121 1.40 11.80 13.96
N VAL A 122 2.55 11.96 13.32
CA VAL A 122 2.77 11.58 11.92
C VAL A 122 3.71 10.40 11.83
N TRP A 123 3.30 9.38 11.12
CA TRP A 123 4.13 8.23 10.76
C TRP A 123 4.76 8.49 9.41
N GLU A 124 6.05 8.25 9.28
CA GLU A 124 6.73 8.33 7.99
C GLU A 124 7.76 7.22 7.82
N GLY A 125 7.93 6.78 6.59
CA GLY A 125 8.89 5.75 6.24
C GLY A 125 8.67 5.21 4.84
N GLY A 126 9.36 4.13 4.54
CA GLY A 126 9.27 3.49 3.24
C GLY A 126 10.38 2.47 3.03
N SER A 127 10.57 2.11 1.78
CA SER A 127 11.57 1.11 1.39
C SER A 127 12.00 1.30 -0.07
N THR A 128 13.13 0.69 -0.40
CA THR A 128 13.60 0.53 -1.77
C THR A 128 13.73 -0.96 -2.08
N SER A 129 13.15 -1.37 -3.19
CA SER A 129 13.12 -2.76 -3.65
C SER A 129 13.75 -2.88 -5.03
N MET A 130 14.63 -3.85 -5.21
CA MET A 130 15.18 -4.18 -6.51
C MET A 130 14.40 -5.35 -7.11
N PHE A 131 13.55 -5.07 -8.12
CA PHE A 131 12.78 -6.11 -8.81
C PHE A 131 13.62 -6.88 -9.82
N SER A 132 14.72 -6.27 -10.26
CA SER A 132 15.77 -6.86 -11.07
C SER A 132 17.05 -6.03 -10.92
N PRO A 133 18.21 -6.44 -11.46
CA PRO A 133 19.44 -5.65 -11.40
C PRO A 133 19.32 -4.24 -11.99
N VAL A 134 18.29 -3.98 -12.78
CA VAL A 134 18.09 -2.69 -13.47
C VAL A 134 16.76 -2.01 -13.13
N LEU A 135 15.86 -2.67 -12.43
CA LEU A 135 14.52 -2.15 -12.08
C LEU A 135 14.43 -1.94 -10.59
N LYS A 136 14.36 -0.68 -10.18
CA LYS A 136 14.24 -0.23 -8.79
C LYS A 136 12.83 0.35 -8.55
N PHE A 137 12.22 -0.07 -7.46
CA PHE A 137 11.00 0.52 -6.92
C PHE A 137 11.30 1.20 -5.59
N THR A 138 10.79 2.41 -5.41
CA THR A 138 10.91 3.15 -4.14
C THR A 138 9.52 3.56 -3.68
N LEU A 139 9.21 3.23 -2.43
CA LEU A 139 8.02 3.63 -1.70
C LEU A 139 8.43 4.58 -0.58
N PHE A 140 7.75 5.70 -0.45
CA PHE A 140 7.80 6.57 0.72
C PHE A 140 6.38 7.00 1.07
N GLU A 141 6.03 6.90 2.34
CA GLU A 141 4.70 7.24 2.84
C GLU A 141 4.79 8.10 4.10
N ARG A 142 3.82 8.99 4.24
CA ARG A 142 3.54 9.72 5.47
C ARG A 142 2.05 9.62 5.76
N PHE A 143 1.69 9.33 7.00
CA PHE A 143 0.28 9.21 7.34
C PHE A 143 -0.01 9.64 8.78
N SER A 144 -1.21 10.14 8.97
CA SER A 144 -1.78 10.55 10.25
C SER A 144 -3.24 10.08 10.33
N GLU A 145 -3.99 10.57 11.31
CA GLU A 145 -5.44 10.33 11.38
C GLU A 145 -6.21 10.99 10.23
N GLU A 146 -5.67 12.05 9.64
CA GLU A 146 -6.36 12.89 8.67
C GLU A 146 -6.02 12.54 7.21
N TYR A 147 -4.80 12.12 6.94
CA TYR A 147 -4.31 11.93 5.58
C TYR A 147 -3.33 10.77 5.44
N LEU A 148 -3.16 10.34 4.20
CA LEU A 148 -2.13 9.41 3.75
C LEU A 148 -1.46 10.02 2.52
N GLU A 149 -0.16 10.28 2.58
CA GLU A 149 0.67 10.69 1.44
C GLU A 149 1.47 9.49 0.94
N VAL A 150 1.42 9.22 -0.35
CA VAL A 150 2.11 8.09 -0.99
C VAL A 150 2.95 8.59 -2.14
N SER A 151 4.25 8.30 -2.09
CA SER A 151 5.19 8.47 -3.20
C SER A 151 5.69 7.12 -3.66
N GLU A 152 5.37 6.75 -4.87
CA GLU A 152 5.86 5.55 -5.53
C GLU A 152 6.62 5.93 -6.79
N THR A 153 7.81 5.40 -6.95
CA THR A 153 8.60 5.60 -8.16
C THR A 153 9.20 4.29 -8.66
N MET A 154 9.24 4.15 -9.98
CA MET A 154 10.00 3.09 -10.63
C MET A 154 11.09 3.70 -11.51
N GLU A 155 12.28 3.12 -11.42
CA GLU A 155 13.42 3.50 -12.22
C GLU A 155 13.99 2.28 -12.95
N VAL A 156 14.24 2.45 -14.24
CA VAL A 156 14.96 1.48 -15.06
C VAL A 156 16.34 2.06 -15.40
N ARG A 157 17.40 1.42 -14.96
CA ARG A 157 18.79 1.89 -15.15
C ARG A 157 19.00 3.35 -14.69
N GLY A 158 18.38 3.72 -13.56
CA GLY A 158 18.45 5.06 -12.98
C GLY A 158 17.57 6.11 -13.64
N LYS A 159 16.77 5.75 -14.65
CA LYS A 159 15.80 6.66 -15.28
C LYS A 159 14.40 6.35 -14.77
N ARG A 160 13.71 7.37 -14.22
CA ARG A 160 12.31 7.24 -13.78
C ARG A 160 11.40 6.88 -14.96
N THR A 161 10.65 5.80 -14.79
CA THR A 161 9.67 5.29 -15.76
C THR A 161 8.24 5.33 -15.25
N PHE A 162 8.06 5.48 -13.93
CA PHE A 162 6.78 5.65 -13.26
C PHE A 162 6.94 6.53 -12.03
N GLY A 163 5.86 7.21 -11.65
CA GLY A 163 5.78 8.08 -10.48
C GLY A 163 5.59 9.54 -10.86
N TYR A 164 5.22 10.33 -9.86
CA TYR A 164 4.89 11.75 -9.99
C TYR A 164 5.92 12.60 -9.25
N ASP A 165 5.99 13.88 -9.54
CA ASP A 165 6.89 14.83 -8.86
C ASP A 165 6.39 15.17 -7.46
N GLU A 166 5.08 15.10 -7.26
CA GLU A 166 4.43 15.26 -5.97
C GLU A 166 3.83 13.93 -5.47
N PRO A 167 3.77 13.70 -4.15
CA PRO A 167 3.07 12.54 -3.60
C PRO A 167 1.58 12.61 -3.91
N ILE A 168 0.93 11.46 -3.97
CA ILE A 168 -0.53 11.40 -3.97
C ILE A 168 -1.01 11.60 -2.54
N ILE A 169 -1.86 12.59 -2.32
CA ILE A 169 -2.39 12.96 -1.02
C ILE A 169 -3.83 12.47 -0.90
N TYR A 170 -4.00 11.42 -0.14
CA TYR A 170 -5.31 10.86 0.15
C TYR A 170 -5.90 11.43 1.42
N LYS A 171 -7.18 11.74 1.40
CA LYS A 171 -7.97 12.07 2.59
C LYS A 171 -8.95 10.96 2.92
N ARG A 172 -9.20 10.78 4.20
CA ARG A 172 -10.18 9.83 4.70
C ARG A 172 -11.60 10.25 4.29
N LEU A 173 -12.42 9.27 3.91
CA LEU A 173 -13.84 9.43 3.59
C LEU A 173 -14.74 9.16 4.80
#